data_3a8e2e3027ed3bcde070a32e50922578
#
_entry.id   3a8e2e3027ed3bcde070a32e50922578
#
_cell.length_a   1.000
_cell.length_b   1.000
_cell.length_c   1.000
_cell.angle_alpha   90.00
_cell.angle_beta   90.00
_cell.angle_gamma   90.00
#
_symmetry.space_group_name_H-M   'P 1'
#
loop_
_entity.id
_entity.type
_entity.pdbx_description
1 polymer ?
#
loop_
_entity_poly.entity_id
_entity_poly.type
_entity_poly.pdbx_seq_one_letter_code
_entity_poly.pdbx_strand_id
1 'polypeptide(L)'
;THEKCGNPVVRKNLKQWMLRIPLYAERLLEGLAHVDWPEGVKDMQRNWIGRSTGAEVDFLVKDVEKVLRVFTTRPDTLFGATYCVFSPEHPMVAEMTTDSQRQAVEAYVAEAAQKTDLDRTDLAKTKTGVFTGAYAINPVNEEKIPIWVADYVLMGYGTGAIMAVPGHDERDHEFAREYDLKIIEVVSGSDVPIEEAAYIDNVDGVLVNSSGKDGFSIDGLKVPEAIAKITTWLSERGLGEGRVQYRLRDWLFSRQRYWGEPFPVVHTDDGKVVPLPDDVLPVELPVIDEYKPTDDGRPPLARAGDEWLRVELPDGRAATRETNTMPQWAGSCWYYLRYLDPHNDQEAWSQEAENY
;
A
#
# COMPACT_ATOMS: atom_id res chain seq x y z
N THR A 1 -12.73 18.23 6.83
CA THR A 1 -12.48 19.58 7.42
C THR A 1 -11.72 19.46 8.72
N HIS A 2 -10.94 20.48 9.06
CA HIS A 2 -10.22 20.57 10.32
C HIS A 2 -11.19 20.86 11.47
N GLU A 3 -11.18 20.03 12.52
CA GLU A 3 -12.16 20.06 13.62
C GLU A 3 -12.29 21.41 14.31
N LYS A 4 -11.18 22.14 14.51
CA LYS A 4 -11.18 23.41 15.26
C LYS A 4 -11.53 24.63 14.43
N CYS A 5 -11.20 24.69 13.16
CA CYS A 5 -11.36 25.90 12.35
C CYS A 5 -12.29 25.70 11.13
N GLY A 6 -12.77 24.47 10.87
CA GLY A 6 -13.68 24.18 9.77
C GLY A 6 -13.07 24.28 8.35
N ASN A 7 -11.80 24.63 8.25
CA ASN A 7 -11.14 24.74 6.94
C ASN A 7 -11.05 23.37 6.24
N PRO A 8 -11.14 23.33 4.91
CA PRO A 8 -10.94 22.09 4.18
C PRO A 8 -9.52 21.57 4.39
N VAL A 9 -9.40 20.26 4.57
CA VAL A 9 -8.12 19.57 4.61
C VAL A 9 -7.90 18.85 3.29
N VAL A 10 -6.65 18.76 2.86
CA VAL A 10 -6.26 18.09 1.62
C VAL A 10 -5.15 17.08 1.91
N ARG A 11 -5.09 16.02 1.12
CA ARG A 11 -3.96 15.10 1.16
C ARG A 11 -2.75 15.78 0.51
N LYS A 12 -1.60 15.69 1.19
CA LYS A 12 -0.33 16.25 0.70
C LYS A 12 0.77 15.22 0.88
N ASN A 13 1.57 15.04 -0.16
CA ASN A 13 2.78 14.22 -0.06
C ASN A 13 3.81 14.95 0.81
N LEU A 14 4.24 14.29 1.88
CA LEU A 14 5.30 14.75 2.76
C LEU A 14 6.43 13.72 2.78
N LYS A 15 7.67 14.19 2.79
CA LYS A 15 8.84 13.33 3.04
C LYS A 15 8.80 12.87 4.50
N GLN A 16 8.75 11.57 4.72
CA GLN A 16 8.54 10.98 6.04
C GLN A 16 9.53 9.83 6.26
N TRP A 17 9.86 9.59 7.52
CA TRP A 17 10.56 8.38 7.93
C TRP A 17 9.58 7.22 8.01
N MET A 18 9.96 6.10 7.37
CA MET A 18 9.20 4.88 7.36
C MET A 18 10.08 3.72 7.84
N LEU A 19 9.57 2.90 8.74
CA LEU A 19 10.20 1.62 9.08
C LEU A 19 9.52 0.51 8.27
N ARG A 20 10.31 -0.24 7.53
CA ARG A 20 9.85 -1.35 6.68
C ARG A 20 9.54 -2.60 7.51
N ILE A 21 8.57 -2.50 8.43
CA ILE A 21 8.14 -3.62 9.27
C ILE A 21 7.59 -4.82 8.49
N PRO A 22 7.06 -4.69 7.25
CA PRO A 22 6.68 -5.84 6.44
C PRO A 22 7.82 -6.83 6.14
N LEU A 23 9.09 -6.40 6.21
CA LEU A 23 10.23 -7.29 6.10
C LEU A 23 10.29 -8.36 7.21
N TYR A 24 9.59 -8.13 8.31
CA TYR A 24 9.51 -9.05 9.46
C TYR A 24 8.20 -9.86 9.48
N ALA A 25 7.33 -9.69 8.49
CA ALA A 25 5.98 -10.27 8.50
C ALA A 25 5.99 -11.80 8.64
N GLU A 26 6.83 -12.52 7.88
CA GLU A 26 6.96 -13.99 8.01
C GLU A 26 7.48 -14.39 9.38
N ARG A 27 8.54 -13.74 9.88
CA ARG A 27 9.09 -14.02 11.22
C ARG A 27 8.07 -13.78 12.34
N LEU A 28 7.22 -12.75 12.17
CA LEU A 28 6.14 -12.47 13.12
C LEU A 28 5.09 -13.59 13.10
N LEU A 29 4.72 -14.08 11.90
CA LEU A 29 3.79 -15.21 11.76
C LEU A 29 4.37 -16.50 12.32
N GLU A 30 5.62 -16.83 12.03
CA GLU A 30 6.34 -17.97 12.59
C GLU A 30 6.45 -17.88 14.11
N GLY A 31 6.74 -16.68 14.63
CA GLY A 31 6.84 -16.41 16.07
C GLY A 31 5.55 -16.70 16.85
N LEU A 32 4.38 -16.64 16.22
CA LEU A 32 3.11 -17.00 16.85
C LEU A 32 3.03 -18.47 17.27
N ALA A 33 3.83 -19.35 16.68
CA ALA A 33 3.92 -20.76 17.09
C ALA A 33 4.67 -20.94 18.41
N HIS A 34 5.52 -19.98 18.80
CA HIS A 34 6.37 -20.06 19.98
C HIS A 34 5.78 -19.39 21.24
N VAL A 35 4.63 -18.71 21.11
CA VAL A 35 3.98 -18.05 22.22
C VAL A 35 2.75 -18.85 22.69
N ASP A 36 2.57 -18.93 24.00
CA ASP A 36 1.39 -19.56 24.62
C ASP A 36 0.26 -18.53 24.76
N TRP A 37 -0.27 -18.09 23.60
CA TRP A 37 -1.38 -17.17 23.55
C TRP A 37 -2.67 -17.88 23.15
N PRO A 38 -3.85 -17.38 23.60
CA PRO A 38 -5.13 -17.87 23.10
C PRO A 38 -5.22 -17.78 21.57
N GLU A 39 -5.82 -18.80 20.91
CA GLU A 39 -5.90 -18.83 19.43
C GLU A 39 -6.59 -17.59 18.86
N GLY A 40 -7.64 -17.07 19.48
CA GLY A 40 -8.27 -15.84 19.01
C GLY A 40 -7.33 -14.63 18.93
N VAL A 41 -6.35 -14.54 19.84
CA VAL A 41 -5.31 -13.50 19.80
C VAL A 41 -4.34 -13.75 18.65
N LYS A 42 -3.92 -15.00 18.45
CA LYS A 42 -3.06 -15.38 17.30
C LYS A 42 -3.74 -15.10 15.98
N ASP A 43 -5.05 -15.38 15.86
CA ASP A 43 -5.82 -15.09 14.65
C ASP A 43 -5.95 -13.60 14.41
N MET A 44 -6.14 -12.78 15.44
CA MET A 44 -6.09 -11.32 15.29
C MET A 44 -4.74 -10.85 14.75
N GLN A 45 -3.63 -11.42 15.22
CA GLN A 45 -2.28 -11.09 14.73
C GLN A 45 -2.08 -11.55 13.27
N ARG A 46 -2.48 -12.79 12.94
CA ARG A 46 -2.44 -13.30 11.55
C ARG A 46 -3.24 -12.41 10.61
N ASN A 47 -4.44 -12.03 11.01
CA ASN A 47 -5.32 -11.16 10.22
C ASN A 47 -4.78 -9.73 10.08
N TRP A 48 -4.11 -9.21 11.12
CA TRP A 48 -3.46 -7.91 11.07
C TRP A 48 -2.27 -7.90 10.11
N ILE A 49 -1.42 -8.91 10.17
CA ILE A 49 -0.30 -9.09 9.25
C ILE A 49 -0.84 -9.33 7.84
N GLY A 50 -1.88 -10.14 7.69
CA GLY A 50 -2.67 -10.31 6.48
C GLY A 50 -1.85 -10.82 5.31
N ARG A 51 -1.21 -11.98 5.49
CA ARG A 51 -0.48 -12.68 4.42
C ARG A 51 -1.43 -13.11 3.31
N SER A 52 -1.16 -12.69 2.09
CA SER A 52 -1.89 -13.07 0.89
C SER A 52 -0.94 -13.67 -0.14
N THR A 53 -1.31 -14.83 -0.67
CA THR A 53 -0.60 -15.46 -1.78
C THR A 53 -1.39 -15.22 -3.06
N GLY A 54 -0.71 -14.81 -4.11
CA GLY A 54 -1.34 -14.51 -5.40
C GLY A 54 -0.30 -14.42 -6.50
N ALA A 55 -0.60 -13.65 -7.53
CA ALA A 55 0.33 -13.38 -8.62
C ALA A 55 0.33 -11.88 -8.97
N GLU A 56 1.48 -11.37 -9.35
CA GLU A 56 1.59 -10.14 -10.12
C GLU A 56 1.40 -10.50 -11.59
N VAL A 57 0.60 -9.71 -12.31
CA VAL A 57 0.26 -9.93 -13.72
C VAL A 57 0.51 -8.63 -14.49
N ASP A 58 1.15 -8.76 -15.64
CA ASP A 58 1.53 -7.67 -16.51
C ASP A 58 0.56 -7.53 -17.70
N PHE A 59 -0.10 -6.38 -17.76
CA PHE A 59 -0.98 -6.00 -18.87
C PHE A 59 -0.26 -4.98 -19.74
N LEU A 60 -0.04 -5.29 -21.01
CA LEU A 60 0.57 -4.36 -21.96
C LEU A 60 -0.42 -3.27 -22.35
N VAL A 61 -0.03 -2.00 -22.24
CA VAL A 61 -0.77 -0.85 -22.76
C VAL A 61 -0.06 -0.36 -24.03
N LYS A 62 -0.54 -0.83 -25.19
CA LYS A 62 0.17 -0.65 -26.47
C LYS A 62 0.33 0.81 -26.89
N ASP A 63 -0.70 1.63 -26.63
CA ASP A 63 -0.74 3.02 -27.10
C ASP A 63 0.33 3.90 -26.43
N VAL A 64 0.83 3.50 -25.27
CA VAL A 64 1.88 4.20 -24.51
C VAL A 64 3.13 3.34 -24.27
N GLU A 65 3.17 2.13 -24.84
CA GLU A 65 4.29 1.18 -24.70
C GLU A 65 4.69 0.93 -23.23
N LYS A 66 3.71 0.86 -22.33
CA LYS A 66 3.88 0.67 -20.89
C LYS A 66 3.26 -0.63 -20.44
N VAL A 67 3.69 -1.08 -19.29
CA VAL A 67 3.14 -2.25 -18.60
C VAL A 67 2.36 -1.79 -17.37
N LEU A 68 1.10 -2.18 -17.30
CA LEU A 68 0.29 -2.08 -16.11
C LEU A 68 0.45 -3.37 -15.31
N ARG A 69 1.10 -3.30 -14.16
CA ARG A 69 1.27 -4.43 -13.25
C ARG A 69 0.21 -4.40 -12.16
N VAL A 70 -0.53 -5.49 -12.01
CA VAL A 70 -1.54 -5.67 -10.97
C VAL A 70 -1.20 -6.86 -10.08
N PHE A 71 -1.64 -6.82 -8.82
CA PHE A 71 -1.60 -7.98 -7.93
C PHE A 71 -3.00 -8.54 -7.76
N THR A 72 -3.12 -9.87 -7.85
CA THR A 72 -4.39 -10.56 -7.58
C THR A 72 -4.15 -11.83 -6.77
N THR A 73 -5.06 -12.13 -5.84
CA THR A 73 -5.11 -13.41 -5.13
C THR A 73 -5.81 -14.50 -5.95
N ARG A 74 -6.46 -14.08 -7.06
CA ARG A 74 -7.27 -14.94 -7.92
C ARG A 74 -6.79 -14.88 -9.39
N PRO A 75 -5.53 -15.29 -9.67
CA PRO A 75 -5.04 -15.31 -11.07
C PRO A 75 -5.83 -16.28 -11.96
N ASP A 76 -6.49 -17.28 -11.38
CA ASP A 76 -7.39 -18.21 -12.09
C ASP A 76 -8.55 -17.50 -12.79
N THR A 77 -8.99 -16.34 -12.29
CA THR A 77 -10.10 -15.58 -12.90
C THR A 77 -9.65 -14.61 -14.00
N LEU A 78 -8.39 -14.62 -14.41
CA LEU A 78 -7.80 -13.66 -15.37
C LEU A 78 -8.53 -13.63 -16.73
N PHE A 79 -9.10 -14.76 -17.18
CA PHE A 79 -9.94 -14.82 -18.38
C PHE A 79 -11.26 -14.02 -18.24
N GLY A 80 -11.72 -13.79 -17.02
CA GLY A 80 -12.89 -12.98 -16.69
C GLY A 80 -12.58 -11.52 -16.44
N ALA A 81 -11.32 -11.09 -16.54
CA ALA A 81 -10.94 -9.68 -16.37
C ALA A 81 -11.40 -8.88 -17.60
N THR A 82 -12.34 -7.97 -17.37
CA THR A 82 -13.00 -7.19 -18.45
C THR A 82 -12.62 -5.71 -18.45
N TYR A 83 -11.95 -5.24 -17.42
CA TYR A 83 -11.35 -3.92 -17.33
C TYR A 83 -10.23 -3.87 -16.29
N CYS A 84 -9.42 -2.81 -16.32
CA CYS A 84 -8.43 -2.51 -15.28
C CYS A 84 -8.79 -1.20 -14.59
N VAL A 85 -8.39 -1.06 -13.33
CA VAL A 85 -8.68 0.15 -12.54
C VAL A 85 -7.44 0.64 -11.82
N PHE A 86 -7.15 1.93 -11.94
CA PHE A 86 -6.16 2.63 -11.11
C PHE A 86 -6.82 3.31 -9.91
N SER A 87 -6.09 3.33 -8.80
CA SER A 87 -6.33 4.31 -7.75
C SER A 87 -6.13 5.73 -8.29
N PRO A 88 -6.94 6.73 -7.88
CA PRO A 88 -6.77 8.12 -8.30
C PRO A 88 -5.37 8.70 -8.04
N GLU A 89 -4.68 8.20 -7.01
CA GLU A 89 -3.33 8.63 -6.64
C GLU A 89 -2.21 7.90 -7.38
N HIS A 90 -2.53 6.96 -8.26
CA HIS A 90 -1.52 6.15 -8.94
C HIS A 90 -0.67 7.01 -9.89
N PRO A 91 0.68 6.92 -9.85
CA PRO A 91 1.55 7.79 -10.63
C PRO A 91 1.39 7.65 -12.14
N MET A 92 0.93 6.51 -12.63
CA MET A 92 0.70 6.26 -14.05
C MET A 92 -0.62 6.84 -14.58
N VAL A 93 -1.52 7.36 -13.75
CA VAL A 93 -2.82 7.88 -14.20
C VAL A 93 -2.65 8.94 -15.30
N ALA A 94 -1.76 9.91 -15.06
CA ALA A 94 -1.53 10.98 -16.03
C ALA A 94 -0.98 10.47 -17.38
N GLU A 95 -0.09 9.47 -17.35
CA GLU A 95 0.53 8.87 -18.54
C GLU A 95 -0.43 7.97 -19.33
N MET A 96 -1.36 7.32 -18.62
CA MET A 96 -2.36 6.41 -19.21
C MET A 96 -3.62 7.15 -19.68
N THR A 97 -3.73 8.45 -19.41
CA THR A 97 -4.88 9.25 -19.77
C THR A 97 -4.67 9.88 -21.16
N THR A 98 -5.59 9.59 -22.08
CA THR A 98 -5.59 10.23 -23.41
C THR A 98 -5.94 11.72 -23.32
N ASP A 99 -5.52 12.52 -24.28
CA ASP A 99 -5.79 13.98 -24.29
C ASP A 99 -7.29 14.28 -24.24
N SER A 100 -8.12 13.46 -24.90
CA SER A 100 -9.58 13.62 -24.91
C SER A 100 -10.23 13.38 -23.53
N GLN A 101 -9.61 12.60 -22.66
CA GLN A 101 -10.12 12.27 -21.32
C GLN A 101 -9.42 13.06 -20.20
N ARG A 102 -8.37 13.80 -20.51
CA ARG A 102 -7.51 14.47 -19.52
C ARG A 102 -8.31 15.35 -18.55
N GLN A 103 -9.17 16.21 -19.07
CA GLN A 103 -9.96 17.11 -18.23
C GLN A 103 -10.89 16.35 -17.27
N ALA A 104 -11.55 15.29 -17.74
CA ALA A 104 -12.47 14.49 -16.94
C ALA A 104 -11.71 13.71 -15.86
N VAL A 105 -10.56 13.12 -16.18
CA VAL A 105 -9.72 12.37 -15.23
C VAL A 105 -9.15 13.30 -14.17
N GLU A 106 -8.61 14.46 -14.53
CA GLU A 106 -8.07 15.45 -13.58
C GLU A 106 -9.15 15.94 -12.60
N ALA A 107 -10.37 16.23 -13.11
CA ALA A 107 -11.49 16.62 -12.27
C ALA A 107 -11.88 15.51 -11.28
N TYR A 108 -11.95 14.26 -11.75
CA TYR A 108 -12.26 13.11 -10.89
C TYR A 108 -11.19 12.86 -9.82
N VAL A 109 -9.91 12.92 -10.18
CA VAL A 109 -8.79 12.78 -9.23
C VAL A 109 -8.84 13.86 -8.16
N ALA A 110 -9.14 15.12 -8.54
CA ALA A 110 -9.29 16.23 -7.60
C ALA A 110 -10.48 16.03 -6.63
N GLU A 111 -11.60 15.47 -7.11
CA GLU A 111 -12.75 15.11 -6.28
C GLU A 111 -12.40 13.98 -5.31
N ALA A 112 -11.80 12.89 -5.82
CA ALA A 112 -11.42 11.73 -5.02
C ALA A 112 -10.43 12.08 -3.91
N ALA A 113 -9.54 13.05 -4.13
CA ALA A 113 -8.58 13.54 -3.13
C ALA A 113 -9.25 14.20 -1.90
N GLN A 114 -10.53 14.58 -2.00
CA GLN A 114 -11.29 15.16 -0.88
C GLN A 114 -12.00 14.11 -0.03
N LYS A 115 -12.09 12.86 -0.50
CA LYS A 115 -12.73 11.74 0.19
C LYS A 115 -11.74 11.03 1.12
N THR A 116 -12.21 10.53 2.26
CA THR A 116 -11.44 9.62 3.11
C THR A 116 -11.45 8.19 2.56
N ASP A 117 -10.56 7.33 3.00
CA ASP A 117 -10.57 5.91 2.59
C ASP A 117 -11.88 5.22 3.01
N LEU A 118 -12.45 5.61 4.15
CA LEU A 118 -13.74 5.10 4.63
C LEU A 118 -14.90 5.53 3.72
N ASP A 119 -14.91 6.80 3.28
CA ASP A 119 -15.92 7.31 2.35
C ASP A 119 -15.86 6.58 1.00
N ARG A 120 -14.66 6.16 0.60
CA ARG A 120 -14.40 5.50 -0.69
C ARG A 120 -14.73 4.00 -0.68
N THR A 121 -14.69 3.35 0.48
CA THR A 121 -14.89 1.90 0.60
C THR A 121 -16.20 1.54 1.28
N ASP A 122 -16.31 1.79 2.58
CA ASP A 122 -17.39 1.25 3.40
C ASP A 122 -18.68 2.07 3.34
N LEU A 123 -18.57 3.40 3.09
CA LEU A 123 -19.70 4.31 3.04
C LEU A 123 -20.22 4.58 1.61
N ALA A 124 -19.47 4.19 0.59
CA ALA A 124 -19.86 4.41 -0.80
C ALA A 124 -21.06 3.52 -1.19
N LYS A 125 -22.22 4.14 -1.41
CA LYS A 125 -23.44 3.45 -1.88
C LYS A 125 -23.42 3.13 -3.38
N THR A 126 -22.65 3.88 -4.16
CA THR A 126 -22.47 3.71 -5.60
C THR A 126 -20.99 3.77 -5.94
N LYS A 127 -20.55 2.94 -6.85
CA LYS A 127 -19.17 2.98 -7.35
C LYS A 127 -19.07 4.06 -8.41
N THR A 128 -18.04 4.90 -8.29
CA THR A 128 -17.77 5.97 -9.26
C THR A 128 -16.41 5.79 -9.91
N GLY A 129 -16.27 6.26 -11.13
CA GLY A 129 -15.02 6.21 -11.87
C GLY A 129 -15.05 6.98 -13.17
N VAL A 130 -13.90 7.11 -13.81
CA VAL A 130 -13.74 7.78 -15.09
C VAL A 130 -12.85 6.95 -16.02
N PHE A 131 -13.25 6.83 -17.28
CA PHE A 131 -12.47 6.13 -18.30
C PHE A 131 -11.25 6.97 -18.71
N THR A 132 -10.07 6.36 -18.81
CA THR A 132 -8.83 7.05 -19.17
C THR A 132 -8.68 7.29 -20.68
N GLY A 133 -9.49 6.60 -21.50
CA GLY A 133 -9.34 6.55 -22.95
C GLY A 133 -8.34 5.48 -23.44
N ALA A 134 -7.56 4.88 -22.55
CA ALA A 134 -6.59 3.85 -22.87
C ALA A 134 -7.12 2.43 -22.62
N TYR A 135 -6.45 1.47 -23.25
CA TYR A 135 -6.78 0.04 -23.14
C TYR A 135 -5.56 -0.79 -22.80
N ALA A 136 -5.74 -1.73 -21.91
CA ALA A 136 -4.78 -2.78 -21.60
C ALA A 136 -5.07 -4.05 -22.44
N ILE A 137 -4.04 -4.84 -22.69
CA ILE A 137 -4.17 -6.15 -23.33
C ILE A 137 -4.15 -7.22 -22.25
N ASN A 138 -5.23 -7.97 -22.14
CA ASN A 138 -5.28 -9.12 -21.25
C ASN A 138 -4.31 -10.21 -21.74
N PRO A 139 -3.32 -10.63 -20.94
CA PRO A 139 -2.25 -11.50 -21.42
C PRO A 139 -2.71 -12.92 -21.80
N VAL A 140 -3.85 -13.42 -21.28
CA VAL A 140 -4.30 -14.81 -21.51
C VAL A 140 -5.17 -14.98 -22.76
N ASN A 141 -5.88 -13.92 -23.20
CA ASN A 141 -6.81 -14.01 -24.34
C ASN A 141 -6.58 -12.92 -25.41
N GLU A 142 -5.62 -12.03 -25.16
CA GLU A 142 -5.29 -10.89 -26.03
C GLU A 142 -6.45 -9.92 -26.28
N GLU A 143 -7.49 -9.93 -25.41
CA GLU A 143 -8.58 -8.97 -25.48
C GLU A 143 -8.12 -7.59 -25.01
N LYS A 144 -8.62 -6.55 -25.70
CA LYS A 144 -8.48 -5.16 -25.26
C LYS A 144 -9.51 -4.88 -24.18
N ILE A 145 -9.06 -4.49 -22.99
CA ILE A 145 -9.92 -4.13 -21.87
C ILE A 145 -9.67 -2.67 -21.48
N PRO A 146 -10.71 -1.86 -21.20
CA PRO A 146 -10.56 -0.45 -20.87
C PRO A 146 -9.89 -0.24 -19.53
N ILE A 147 -9.15 0.88 -19.43
CA ILE A 147 -8.50 1.29 -18.18
C ILE A 147 -9.30 2.44 -17.56
N TRP A 148 -9.71 2.27 -16.31
CA TRP A 148 -10.47 3.23 -15.54
C TRP A 148 -9.66 3.80 -14.37
N VAL A 149 -10.06 4.96 -13.88
CA VAL A 149 -9.67 5.48 -12.56
C VAL A 149 -10.90 5.46 -11.68
N ALA A 150 -10.82 4.80 -10.52
CA ALA A 150 -11.96 4.70 -9.60
C ALA A 150 -11.50 4.78 -8.14
N ASP A 151 -12.33 5.41 -7.33
CA ASP A 151 -11.99 5.72 -5.94
C ASP A 151 -12.12 4.54 -4.98
N TYR A 152 -12.78 3.44 -5.38
CA TYR A 152 -12.83 2.21 -4.58
C TYR A 152 -11.49 1.42 -4.58
N VAL A 153 -10.56 1.76 -5.46
CA VAL A 153 -9.18 1.21 -5.47
C VAL A 153 -8.28 2.12 -4.65
N LEU A 154 -7.55 1.54 -3.69
CA LEU A 154 -6.67 2.28 -2.79
C LEU A 154 -5.20 2.07 -3.17
N MET A 155 -4.41 3.16 -3.18
CA MET A 155 -2.97 3.13 -3.48
C MET A 155 -2.18 2.26 -2.48
N GLY A 156 -2.66 2.12 -1.27
CA GLY A 156 -1.98 1.37 -0.21
C GLY A 156 -2.17 -0.14 -0.24
N TYR A 157 -2.84 -0.70 -1.25
CA TYR A 157 -3.03 -2.15 -1.41
C TYR A 157 -2.52 -2.62 -2.78
N GLY A 158 -1.71 -3.66 -2.77
CA GLY A 158 -1.10 -4.18 -3.99
C GLY A 158 -0.22 -3.15 -4.69
N THR A 159 -0.41 -3.02 -5.98
CA THR A 159 0.28 -2.05 -6.83
C THR A 159 -0.44 -0.69 -6.93
N GLY A 160 -1.61 -0.52 -6.31
CA GLY A 160 -2.50 0.62 -6.53
C GLY A 160 -3.29 0.51 -7.84
N ALA A 161 -3.23 -0.64 -8.49
CA ALA A 161 -4.00 -0.99 -9.67
C ALA A 161 -4.55 -2.41 -9.54
N ILE A 162 -5.72 -2.65 -10.10
CA ILE A 162 -6.36 -3.96 -10.11
C ILE A 162 -6.79 -4.36 -11.53
N MET A 163 -6.84 -5.66 -11.78
CA MET A 163 -7.72 -6.22 -12.79
C MET A 163 -9.10 -6.43 -12.19
N ALA A 164 -10.13 -6.07 -12.88
CA ALA A 164 -11.50 -6.20 -12.41
C ALA A 164 -12.18 -7.42 -13.04
N VAL A 165 -12.80 -8.24 -12.18
CA VAL A 165 -13.46 -9.48 -12.57
C VAL A 165 -14.92 -9.46 -12.10
N PRO A 166 -15.82 -8.79 -12.82
CA PRO A 166 -17.20 -8.57 -12.41
C PRO A 166 -18.00 -9.84 -12.09
N GLY A 167 -17.67 -10.94 -12.74
CA GLY A 167 -18.32 -12.22 -12.46
C GLY A 167 -18.03 -12.78 -11.06
N HIS A 168 -16.92 -12.35 -10.40
CA HIS A 168 -16.40 -12.99 -9.19
C HIS A 168 -15.94 -12.01 -8.08
N ASP A 169 -16.24 -10.71 -8.21
CA ASP A 169 -16.06 -9.69 -7.17
C ASP A 169 -17.27 -8.74 -7.15
N GLU A 170 -17.89 -8.56 -5.99
CA GLU A 170 -19.13 -7.74 -5.86
C GLU A 170 -18.88 -6.27 -6.24
N ARG A 171 -17.72 -5.70 -5.87
CA ARG A 171 -17.40 -4.30 -6.15
C ARG A 171 -17.21 -4.08 -7.64
N ASP A 172 -16.54 -5.04 -8.29
CA ASP A 172 -16.34 -5.01 -9.73
C ASP A 172 -17.65 -5.24 -10.48
N HIS A 173 -18.54 -6.10 -9.94
CA HIS A 173 -19.87 -6.33 -10.50
C HIS A 173 -20.74 -5.08 -10.45
N GLU A 174 -20.80 -4.39 -9.28
CA GLU A 174 -21.52 -3.14 -9.12
C GLU A 174 -21.03 -2.07 -10.09
N PHE A 175 -19.70 -1.94 -10.22
CA PHE A 175 -19.08 -0.99 -11.15
C PHE A 175 -19.38 -1.35 -12.61
N ALA A 176 -19.26 -2.62 -12.98
CA ALA A 176 -19.53 -3.07 -14.34
C ALA A 176 -20.98 -2.81 -14.75
N ARG A 177 -21.93 -2.99 -13.84
CA ARG A 177 -23.36 -2.68 -14.08
C ARG A 177 -23.63 -1.18 -14.23
N GLU A 178 -22.96 -0.34 -13.43
CA GLU A 178 -23.09 1.12 -13.51
C GLU A 178 -22.61 1.68 -14.84
N TYR A 179 -21.51 1.10 -15.38
CA TYR A 179 -20.86 1.58 -16.61
C TYR A 179 -21.09 0.70 -17.85
N ASP A 180 -22.05 -0.22 -17.79
CA ASP A 180 -22.40 -1.14 -18.89
C ASP A 180 -21.18 -1.92 -19.43
N LEU A 181 -20.32 -2.42 -18.52
CA LEU A 181 -19.15 -3.19 -18.85
C LEU A 181 -19.48 -4.69 -18.89
N LYS A 182 -18.71 -5.44 -19.69
CA LYS A 182 -18.89 -6.87 -19.88
C LYS A 182 -18.70 -7.65 -18.59
N ILE A 183 -19.60 -8.60 -18.28
CA ILE A 183 -19.47 -9.56 -17.18
C ILE A 183 -19.28 -10.94 -17.78
N ILE A 184 -18.26 -11.67 -17.34
CA ILE A 184 -17.93 -13.02 -17.85
C ILE A 184 -17.84 -13.98 -16.68
N GLU A 185 -18.59 -15.08 -16.77
CA GLU A 185 -18.44 -16.20 -15.85
C GLU A 185 -17.19 -17.01 -16.22
N VAL A 186 -16.28 -17.20 -15.26
CA VAL A 186 -15.09 -18.03 -15.42
C VAL A 186 -14.95 -19.09 -14.32
N VAL A 187 -15.81 -19.04 -13.31
CA VAL A 187 -15.96 -20.09 -12.30
C VAL A 187 -17.43 -20.46 -12.21
N SER A 188 -17.76 -21.69 -12.55
CA SER A 188 -19.15 -22.21 -12.51
C SER A 188 -19.51 -22.73 -11.14
N GLY A 189 -20.82 -22.74 -10.84
CA GLY A 189 -21.38 -23.30 -9.62
C GLY A 189 -22.35 -22.38 -8.91
N SER A 190 -22.64 -21.20 -9.46
CA SER A 190 -23.68 -20.30 -8.94
C SER A 190 -25.07 -20.79 -9.34
N ASP A 191 -26.03 -20.67 -8.41
CA ASP A 191 -27.47 -20.87 -8.68
C ASP A 191 -28.14 -19.61 -9.26
N VAL A 192 -27.41 -18.47 -9.25
CA VAL A 192 -27.90 -17.17 -9.74
C VAL A 192 -27.15 -16.81 -11.02
N PRO A 193 -27.82 -16.27 -12.06
CA PRO A 193 -27.16 -15.79 -13.26
C PRO A 193 -26.09 -14.73 -12.92
N ILE A 194 -24.95 -14.84 -13.59
CA ILE A 194 -23.77 -13.98 -13.30
C ILE A 194 -24.04 -12.50 -13.60
N GLU A 195 -25.02 -12.19 -14.44
CA GLU A 195 -25.46 -10.84 -14.75
C GLU A 195 -26.25 -10.20 -13.60
N GLU A 196 -26.85 -11.02 -12.73
CA GLU A 196 -27.64 -10.55 -11.59
C GLU A 196 -26.79 -10.35 -10.34
N ALA A 197 -25.82 -11.25 -10.09
CA ALA A 197 -24.93 -11.18 -8.94
C ALA A 197 -23.57 -11.85 -9.21
N ALA A 198 -22.52 -11.30 -8.63
CA ALA A 198 -21.19 -11.92 -8.66
C ALA A 198 -21.20 -13.25 -7.86
N TYR A 199 -20.56 -14.28 -8.42
CA TYR A 199 -20.33 -15.55 -7.70
C TYR A 199 -19.02 -15.48 -6.91
N ILE A 200 -19.11 -15.13 -5.63
CA ILE A 200 -17.96 -14.88 -4.74
C ILE A 200 -17.54 -16.10 -3.92
N ASP A 201 -18.49 -16.95 -3.53
CA ASP A 201 -18.22 -18.20 -2.77
C ASP A 201 -17.90 -19.33 -3.74
N ASN A 202 -16.78 -19.21 -4.43
CA ASN A 202 -16.43 -20.01 -5.58
C ASN A 202 -15.20 -20.91 -5.36
N VAL A 203 -14.83 -21.21 -4.13
CA VAL A 203 -13.64 -22.03 -3.79
C VAL A 203 -13.79 -23.47 -4.32
N ASP A 204 -15.00 -24.02 -4.30
CA ASP A 204 -15.33 -25.35 -4.80
C ASP A 204 -15.76 -25.36 -6.28
N GLY A 205 -15.77 -24.19 -6.92
CA GLY A 205 -16.15 -24.01 -8.31
C GLY A 205 -15.18 -24.67 -9.30
N VAL A 206 -15.65 -24.79 -10.53
CA VAL A 206 -14.87 -25.35 -11.66
C VAL A 206 -14.69 -24.26 -12.71
N LEU A 207 -13.49 -24.12 -13.23
CA LEU A 207 -13.15 -23.11 -14.22
C LEU A 207 -13.86 -23.40 -15.56
N VAL A 208 -14.43 -22.37 -16.15
CA VAL A 208 -15.12 -22.37 -17.45
C VAL A 208 -14.71 -21.13 -18.24
N ASN A 209 -14.93 -21.12 -19.54
CA ASN A 209 -14.62 -20.00 -20.44
C ASN A 209 -13.17 -19.47 -20.29
N SER A 210 -12.25 -20.36 -19.94
CA SER A 210 -10.88 -20.01 -19.53
C SER A 210 -9.84 -20.69 -20.45
N SER A 211 -10.01 -20.48 -21.77
CA SER A 211 -9.12 -20.99 -22.81
C SER A 211 -8.57 -19.86 -23.68
N GLY A 212 -7.25 -19.78 -23.82
CA GLY A 212 -6.52 -18.80 -24.62
C GLY A 212 -6.35 -19.24 -26.09
N LYS A 213 -5.99 -18.28 -26.95
CA LYS A 213 -5.77 -18.51 -28.38
C LYS A 213 -4.53 -19.33 -28.68
N ASP A 214 -3.57 -19.37 -27.76
CA ASP A 214 -2.32 -20.15 -27.87
C ASP A 214 -2.48 -21.63 -27.48
N GLY A 215 -3.72 -22.06 -27.18
CA GLY A 215 -4.04 -23.43 -26.74
C GLY A 215 -3.87 -23.63 -25.22
N PHE A 216 -3.47 -22.62 -24.46
CA PHE A 216 -3.48 -22.68 -23.00
C PHE A 216 -4.92 -22.68 -22.49
N SER A 217 -5.24 -23.58 -21.55
CA SER A 217 -6.56 -23.67 -20.94
C SER A 217 -6.47 -24.12 -19.50
N ILE A 218 -7.35 -23.56 -18.68
CA ILE A 218 -7.60 -24.01 -17.30
C ILE A 218 -9.05 -24.47 -17.12
N ASP A 219 -9.81 -24.58 -18.20
CA ASP A 219 -11.19 -25.12 -18.17
C ASP A 219 -11.25 -26.50 -17.54
N GLY A 220 -12.27 -26.75 -16.74
CA GLY A 220 -12.51 -28.00 -16.06
C GLY A 220 -11.66 -28.24 -14.81
N LEU A 221 -10.69 -27.37 -14.51
CA LEU A 221 -9.88 -27.44 -13.29
C LEU A 221 -10.63 -26.86 -12.09
N LYS A 222 -10.30 -27.36 -10.89
CA LYS A 222 -10.69 -26.69 -9.65
C LYS A 222 -9.82 -25.46 -9.38
N VAL A 223 -10.36 -24.51 -8.62
CA VAL A 223 -9.71 -23.23 -8.33
C VAL A 223 -8.24 -23.36 -7.88
N PRO A 224 -7.86 -24.20 -6.89
CA PRO A 224 -6.46 -24.31 -6.47
C PRO A 224 -5.52 -24.82 -7.58
N GLU A 225 -5.98 -25.77 -8.40
CA GLU A 225 -5.21 -26.32 -9.53
C GLU A 225 -5.04 -25.27 -10.64
N ALA A 226 -6.09 -24.53 -10.91
CA ALA A 226 -6.09 -23.44 -11.89
C ALA A 226 -5.14 -22.31 -11.49
N ILE A 227 -5.15 -21.88 -10.21
CA ILE A 227 -4.19 -20.90 -9.67
C ILE A 227 -2.75 -21.34 -9.89
N ALA A 228 -2.41 -22.59 -9.54
CA ALA A 228 -1.07 -23.12 -9.72
C ALA A 228 -0.65 -23.15 -11.21
N LYS A 229 -1.54 -23.63 -12.08
CA LYS A 229 -1.26 -23.77 -13.52
C LYS A 229 -1.08 -22.42 -14.21
N ILE A 230 -1.98 -21.45 -13.96
CA ILE A 230 -1.89 -20.13 -14.58
C ILE A 230 -0.70 -19.32 -14.06
N THR A 231 -0.37 -19.42 -12.77
CA THR A 231 0.80 -18.76 -12.19
C THR A 231 2.09 -19.26 -12.83
N THR A 232 2.21 -20.57 -13.05
CA THR A 232 3.34 -21.16 -13.76
C THR A 232 3.40 -20.65 -15.20
N TRP A 233 2.27 -20.65 -15.92
CA TRP A 233 2.18 -20.17 -17.30
C TRP A 233 2.59 -18.71 -17.46
N LEU A 234 2.16 -17.84 -16.53
CA LEU A 234 2.55 -16.43 -16.48
C LEU A 234 4.07 -16.26 -16.28
N SER A 235 4.65 -17.01 -15.33
CA SER A 235 6.08 -16.95 -15.02
C SER A 235 6.97 -17.42 -16.18
N GLU A 236 6.59 -18.53 -16.85
CA GLU A 236 7.33 -19.08 -17.99
C GLU A 236 7.37 -18.13 -19.20
N ARG A 237 6.36 -17.25 -19.32
CA ARG A 237 6.26 -16.26 -20.41
C ARG A 237 6.75 -14.87 -20.04
N GLY A 238 7.16 -14.63 -18.80
CA GLY A 238 7.55 -13.32 -18.32
C GLY A 238 6.40 -12.32 -18.30
N LEU A 239 5.15 -12.80 -18.15
CA LEU A 239 3.92 -12.02 -18.10
C LEU A 239 3.42 -11.81 -16.66
N GLY A 240 4.16 -12.33 -15.70
CA GLY A 240 3.83 -12.22 -14.29
C GLY A 240 4.61 -13.23 -13.44
N GLU A 241 4.42 -13.18 -12.13
CA GLU A 241 5.06 -14.12 -11.21
C GLU A 241 4.21 -14.34 -9.95
N GLY A 242 4.35 -15.52 -9.34
CA GLY A 242 3.76 -15.79 -8.03
C GLY A 242 4.34 -14.87 -6.97
N ARG A 243 3.47 -14.26 -6.13
CA ARG A 243 3.89 -13.28 -5.15
C ARG A 243 3.17 -13.47 -3.81
N VAL A 244 3.89 -13.22 -2.73
CA VAL A 244 3.29 -13.06 -1.41
C VAL A 244 3.26 -11.59 -1.06
N GLN A 245 2.11 -11.11 -0.64
CA GLN A 245 1.92 -9.76 -0.14
C GLN A 245 1.33 -9.76 1.27
N TYR A 246 1.46 -8.64 1.97
CA TYR A 246 0.98 -8.47 3.33
C TYR A 246 0.09 -7.24 3.41
N ARG A 247 -0.96 -7.31 4.25
CA ARG A 247 -1.75 -6.13 4.62
C ARG A 247 -0.94 -5.19 5.51
N LEU A 248 -0.03 -5.75 6.33
CA LEU A 248 0.91 -4.99 7.14
C LEU A 248 1.68 -4.00 6.24
N ARG A 249 1.67 -2.74 6.62
CA ARG A 249 2.32 -1.64 5.87
C ARG A 249 3.53 -1.14 6.62
N ASP A 250 4.40 -0.42 5.90
CA ASP A 250 5.48 0.32 6.51
C ASP A 250 4.95 1.22 7.63
N TRP A 251 5.64 1.23 8.75
CA TRP A 251 5.27 2.07 9.87
C TRP A 251 5.73 3.50 9.62
N LEU A 252 4.78 4.43 9.52
CA LEU A 252 5.05 5.87 9.49
C LEU A 252 5.67 6.30 10.82
N PHE A 253 6.99 6.45 10.82
CA PHE A 253 7.80 6.61 12.04
C PHE A 253 8.07 8.06 12.41
N SER A 254 7.76 9.04 11.58
CA SER A 254 7.92 10.47 11.88
C SER A 254 6.62 11.16 12.24
N ARG A 255 6.73 12.17 13.11
CA ARG A 255 5.64 13.04 13.55
C ARG A 255 6.03 14.51 13.41
N GLN A 256 5.12 15.31 12.94
CA GLN A 256 5.24 16.75 12.84
C GLN A 256 4.78 17.40 14.17
N ARG A 257 5.44 17.01 15.24
CA ARG A 257 5.14 17.47 16.61
C ARG A 257 6.42 17.92 17.30
N TYR A 258 6.28 18.80 18.30
CA TYR A 258 7.41 19.20 19.16
C TYR A 258 7.75 18.09 20.16
N TRP A 259 6.72 17.60 20.90
CA TRP A 259 6.91 16.57 21.91
C TRP A 259 7.07 15.18 21.26
N GLY A 260 8.23 14.59 21.46
CA GLY A 260 8.66 13.30 20.99
C GLY A 260 10.17 13.21 20.98
N GLU A 261 10.71 12.01 20.82
CA GLU A 261 12.15 11.78 20.70
C GLU A 261 12.65 12.36 19.37
N PRO A 262 13.65 13.27 19.38
CA PRO A 262 14.27 13.76 18.16
C PRO A 262 15.01 12.66 17.41
N PHE A 263 15.03 12.75 16.08
CA PHE A 263 15.87 11.86 15.27
C PHE A 263 17.35 12.27 15.39
N PRO A 264 18.25 11.34 15.72
CA PRO A 264 19.70 11.62 15.83
C PRO A 264 20.37 11.62 14.45
N VAL A 265 19.78 12.38 13.50
CA VAL A 265 20.29 12.49 12.13
C VAL A 265 20.28 13.95 11.65
N VAL A 266 21.11 14.22 10.67
CA VAL A 266 21.18 15.50 9.98
C VAL A 266 21.09 15.31 8.47
N HIS A 267 20.64 16.35 7.79
CA HIS A 267 20.55 16.43 6.33
C HIS A 267 21.65 17.36 5.82
N THR A 268 22.50 16.85 4.95
CA THR A 268 23.54 17.64 4.27
C THR A 268 22.96 18.34 3.04
N ASP A 269 23.63 19.39 2.58
CA ASP A 269 23.18 20.19 1.42
C ASP A 269 23.15 19.38 0.11
N ASP A 270 23.94 18.29 0.01
CA ASP A 270 23.90 17.32 -1.10
C ASP A 270 22.76 16.29 -0.98
N GLY A 271 21.87 16.46 0.00
CA GLY A 271 20.67 15.65 0.18
C GLY A 271 20.88 14.31 0.88
N LYS A 272 22.07 14.05 1.43
CA LYS A 272 22.33 12.83 2.20
C LYS A 272 21.84 12.99 3.64
N VAL A 273 21.52 11.86 4.24
CA VAL A 273 21.21 11.75 5.67
C VAL A 273 22.39 11.12 6.37
N VAL A 274 22.86 11.76 7.43
CA VAL A 274 24.03 11.32 8.20
C VAL A 274 23.62 11.16 9.66
N PRO A 275 23.91 10.04 10.32
CA PRO A 275 23.70 9.90 11.76
C PRO A 275 24.63 10.85 12.52
N LEU A 276 24.14 11.38 13.64
CA LEU A 276 24.98 12.14 14.57
C LEU A 276 25.95 11.21 15.27
N PRO A 277 27.18 11.69 15.57
CA PRO A 277 28.14 10.91 16.35
C PRO A 277 27.64 10.71 17.80
N ASP A 278 28.12 9.63 18.44
CA ASP A 278 27.62 9.20 19.75
C ASP A 278 27.91 10.21 20.87
N ASP A 279 28.97 10.98 20.73
CA ASP A 279 29.41 11.98 21.71
C ASP A 279 28.51 13.22 21.78
N VAL A 280 27.60 13.41 20.81
CA VAL A 280 26.60 14.50 20.83
C VAL A 280 25.19 13.99 21.18
N LEU A 281 25.06 12.76 21.60
CA LEU A 281 23.80 12.18 22.06
C LEU A 281 23.64 12.30 23.60
N PRO A 282 22.42 12.42 24.11
CA PRO A 282 21.14 12.49 23.40
C PRO A 282 20.88 13.83 22.72
N VAL A 283 20.07 13.84 21.66
CA VAL A 283 19.57 15.09 21.08
C VAL A 283 18.47 15.64 21.98
N GLU A 284 18.72 16.76 22.63
CA GLU A 284 17.74 17.43 23.48
C GLU A 284 16.82 18.34 22.66
N LEU A 285 15.55 18.45 23.08
CA LEU A 285 14.60 19.38 22.48
C LEU A 285 14.95 20.84 22.81
N PRO A 286 15.01 21.74 21.81
CA PRO A 286 15.30 23.13 22.03
C PRO A 286 14.10 23.88 22.63
N VAL A 287 14.31 24.94 23.37
CA VAL A 287 13.23 25.85 23.73
C VAL A 287 12.82 26.64 22.49
N ILE A 288 11.52 26.67 22.20
CA ILE A 288 10.94 27.44 21.10
C ILE A 288 9.77 28.28 21.60
N ASP A 289 9.54 29.42 20.95
CA ASP A 289 8.48 30.38 21.38
C ASP A 289 7.08 29.86 21.00
N GLU A 290 6.93 29.12 19.91
CA GLU A 290 5.66 28.63 19.39
C GLU A 290 5.69 27.15 19.05
N TYR A 291 4.81 26.34 19.67
CA TYR A 291 4.68 24.88 19.46
C TYR A 291 3.70 24.54 18.33
N LYS A 292 3.69 25.32 17.26
CA LYS A 292 2.85 25.10 16.07
C LYS A 292 3.71 24.91 14.81
N PRO A 293 3.19 24.28 13.76
CA PRO A 293 3.88 24.22 12.48
C PRO A 293 4.28 25.60 11.97
N THR A 294 5.32 25.66 11.14
CA THR A 294 5.70 26.88 10.43
C THR A 294 4.62 27.23 9.38
N ASP A 295 4.65 28.45 8.86
CA ASP A 295 3.64 28.92 7.89
C ASP A 295 3.73 28.16 6.54
N ASP A 296 4.89 27.59 6.22
CA ASP A 296 5.10 26.70 5.07
C ASP A 296 4.78 25.22 5.37
N GLY A 297 4.32 24.91 6.59
CA GLY A 297 3.85 23.58 7.01
C GLY A 297 4.95 22.63 7.48
N ARG A 298 6.17 23.13 7.76
CA ARG A 298 7.21 22.32 8.40
C ARG A 298 6.89 22.06 9.88
N PRO A 299 7.49 21.01 10.49
CA PRO A 299 7.29 20.69 11.90
C PRO A 299 7.65 21.84 12.86
N PRO A 300 7.10 21.86 14.08
CA PRO A 300 7.41 22.91 15.08
C PRO A 300 8.90 23.08 15.36
N LEU A 301 9.70 22.00 15.36
CA LEU A 301 11.14 22.06 15.57
C LEU A 301 11.89 22.88 14.50
N ALA A 302 11.29 23.08 13.31
CA ALA A 302 11.84 23.97 12.30
C ALA A 302 11.80 25.45 12.68
N ARG A 303 11.17 25.80 13.82
CA ARG A 303 11.20 27.14 14.44
C ARG A 303 12.35 27.33 15.42
N ALA A 304 13.13 26.28 15.68
CA ALA A 304 14.31 26.41 16.53
C ALA A 304 15.32 27.36 15.93
N GLY A 305 16.15 27.94 16.77
CA GLY A 305 17.26 28.81 16.33
C GLY A 305 18.33 28.04 15.59
N ASP A 306 19.15 28.78 14.82
CA ASP A 306 20.22 28.20 14.03
C ASP A 306 21.25 27.45 14.90
N GLU A 307 21.40 27.81 16.14
CA GLU A 307 22.28 27.16 17.14
C GLU A 307 21.86 25.70 17.40
N TRP A 308 20.58 25.38 17.24
CA TRP A 308 20.07 24.01 17.31
C TRP A 308 19.96 23.35 15.93
N LEU A 309 19.46 24.09 14.94
CA LEU A 309 19.21 23.55 13.60
C LEU A 309 20.49 23.21 12.83
N ARG A 310 21.52 24.04 12.96
CA ARG A 310 22.76 23.89 12.19
C ARG A 310 23.78 23.05 12.96
N VAL A 311 24.39 22.12 12.24
CA VAL A 311 25.42 21.22 12.77
C VAL A 311 26.56 21.21 11.79
N GLU A 312 27.78 21.32 12.30
CA GLU A 312 28.99 21.03 11.53
C GLU A 312 29.41 19.59 11.81
N LEU A 313 29.54 18.80 10.76
CA LEU A 313 29.98 17.42 10.84
C LEU A 313 31.49 17.34 11.07
N PRO A 314 32.02 16.23 11.61
CA PRO A 314 33.45 16.05 11.85
C PRO A 314 34.33 16.23 10.60
N ASP A 315 33.80 16.07 9.42
CA ASP A 315 34.46 16.28 8.13
C ASP A 315 34.34 17.73 7.60
N GLY A 316 33.79 18.66 8.40
CA GLY A 316 33.64 20.08 8.08
C GLY A 316 32.42 20.41 7.21
N ARG A 317 31.58 19.47 6.89
CA ARG A 317 30.33 19.74 6.14
C ARG A 317 29.27 20.36 7.03
N ALA A 318 28.62 21.41 6.53
CA ALA A 318 27.42 21.95 7.14
C ALA A 318 26.23 21.03 6.90
N ALA A 319 25.39 20.87 7.91
CA ALA A 319 24.21 20.05 7.86
C ALA A 319 23.06 20.66 8.71
N THR A 320 21.85 20.20 8.48
CA THR A 320 20.66 20.66 9.22
C THR A 320 20.02 19.47 9.95
N ARG A 321 19.66 19.64 11.22
CA ARG A 321 18.98 18.60 12.01
C ARG A 321 17.64 18.23 11.39
N GLU A 322 17.27 16.96 11.54
CA GLU A 322 15.89 16.53 11.30
C GLU A 322 14.94 17.23 12.26
N THR A 323 13.83 17.75 11.74
CA THR A 323 12.85 18.51 12.50
C THR A 323 11.56 17.74 12.82
N ASN A 324 11.41 16.54 12.31
CA ASN A 324 10.39 15.59 12.77
C ASN A 324 10.82 14.96 14.10
N THR A 325 9.85 14.47 14.85
CA THR A 325 10.07 13.63 16.04
C THR A 325 9.61 12.20 15.78
N MET A 326 10.10 11.25 16.57
CA MET A 326 9.65 9.87 16.54
C MET A 326 8.25 9.75 17.14
N PRO A 327 7.47 8.68 16.81
CA PRO A 327 6.20 8.43 17.44
C PRO A 327 6.38 8.03 18.91
N GLN A 328 5.34 8.22 19.72
CA GLN A 328 5.31 7.81 21.12
C GLN A 328 5.81 6.37 21.36
N TRP A 329 5.51 5.45 20.45
CA TRP A 329 5.93 4.06 20.53
C TRP A 329 7.46 3.87 20.44
N ALA A 330 8.21 4.80 19.90
CA ALA A 330 9.67 4.72 19.82
C ALA A 330 10.29 4.62 21.23
N GLY A 331 9.85 5.48 22.15
CA GLY A 331 10.27 5.40 23.56
C GLY A 331 9.56 4.30 24.33
N SER A 332 8.22 4.18 24.18
CA SER A 332 7.44 3.26 25.01
C SER A 332 7.63 1.77 24.66
N CYS A 333 8.12 1.43 23.45
CA CYS A 333 8.50 0.05 23.14
C CYS A 333 9.87 -0.37 23.69
N TRP A 334 10.57 0.57 24.32
CA TRP A 334 11.95 0.39 24.79
C TRP A 334 12.07 0.33 26.32
N TYR A 335 11.21 1.06 27.06
CA TYR A 335 11.37 1.27 28.49
C TYR A 335 11.40 -0.02 29.32
N TYR A 336 10.59 -1.03 28.97
CA TYR A 336 10.53 -2.28 29.72
C TYR A 336 11.81 -3.12 29.57
N LEU A 337 12.54 -2.98 28.48
CA LEU A 337 13.82 -3.65 28.30
C LEU A 337 14.88 -3.08 29.27
N ARG A 338 14.75 -1.80 29.61
CA ARG A 338 15.66 -1.14 30.55
C ARG A 338 15.52 -1.69 31.98
N TYR A 339 14.44 -2.36 32.31
CA TYR A 339 14.28 -3.03 33.62
C TYR A 339 15.23 -4.21 33.83
N LEU A 340 15.81 -4.74 32.76
CA LEU A 340 16.82 -5.81 32.84
C LEU A 340 18.05 -5.35 33.61
N ASP A 341 18.50 -4.11 33.39
CA ASP A 341 19.70 -3.55 34.00
C ASP A 341 19.58 -2.03 34.18
N PRO A 342 18.69 -1.56 35.11
CA PRO A 342 18.30 -0.15 35.16
C PRO A 342 19.40 0.80 35.64
N HIS A 343 20.45 0.28 36.27
CA HIS A 343 21.57 1.06 36.82
C HIS A 343 22.85 1.02 35.97
N ASN A 344 22.80 0.40 34.80
CA ASN A 344 23.93 0.32 33.90
C ASN A 344 24.05 1.63 33.09
N ASP A 345 25.10 2.40 33.33
CA ASP A 345 25.34 3.68 32.67
C ASP A 345 26.22 3.55 31.41
N GLN A 346 26.68 2.32 31.09
CA GLN A 346 27.60 2.09 29.99
C GLN A 346 26.88 1.51 28.75
N GLU A 347 25.88 0.67 28.97
CA GLU A 347 25.13 -0.02 27.92
C GLU A 347 23.67 -0.20 28.33
N ALA A 348 22.82 -0.61 27.37
CA ALA A 348 21.38 -0.79 27.60
C ALA A 348 21.09 -1.83 28.70
N TRP A 349 21.85 -2.91 28.71
CA TRP A 349 21.93 -3.95 29.73
C TRP A 349 23.19 -4.79 29.51
N SER A 350 23.69 -5.42 30.56
CA SER A 350 24.82 -6.32 30.46
C SER A 350 24.47 -7.64 29.79
N GLN A 351 25.45 -8.32 29.22
CA GLN A 351 25.28 -9.66 28.65
C GLN A 351 24.79 -10.68 29.69
N GLU A 352 25.13 -10.51 30.96
CA GLU A 352 24.64 -11.36 32.05
C GLU A 352 23.12 -11.18 32.26
N ALA A 353 22.63 -9.93 32.26
CA ALA A 353 21.21 -9.62 32.36
C ALA A 353 20.40 -10.12 31.14
N GLU A 354 20.99 -10.08 29.94
CA GLU A 354 20.37 -10.61 28.73
C GLU A 354 20.20 -12.14 28.76
N ASN A 355 21.16 -12.85 29.35
CA ASN A 355 21.16 -14.30 29.37
C ASN A 355 20.31 -14.90 30.51
N TYR A 356 19.84 -14.09 31.44
CA TYR A 356 18.98 -14.51 32.54
C TYR A 356 17.54 -14.69 32.08
#